data_92a6ddfd69e460849f6166617ba14fa0
#
_entry.id   92a6ddfd69e460849f6166617ba14fa0
#
_cell.length_a   1.000
_cell.length_b   1.000
_cell.length_c   1.000
_cell.angle_alpha   90.00
_cell.angle_beta   90.00
_cell.angle_gamma   90.00
#
_symmetry.space_group_name_H-M   'P 1'
#
loop_
_entity.id
_entity.type
_entity.pdbx_description
1 polymer ?
#
loop_
_entity_poly.entity_id
_entity_poly.type
_entity_poly.pdbx_seq_one_letter_code
_entity_poly.pdbx_strand_id
1 'polypeptide(L)' 'MKRALISVSDKTGLVEFAKTLVELDYEILSTGGTARALRDAGVAVVEVSDVT' A
#
# COMPACT_ATOMS: atom_id res chain seq x y z
N MET A 1 -2.34 15.66 -3.84
CA MET A 1 -2.36 14.25 -3.45
C MET A 1 -1.20 13.95 -2.54
N LYS A 2 -1.47 13.30 -1.42
CA LYS A 2 -0.43 12.95 -0.49
C LYS A 2 0.01 11.53 -0.71
N ARG A 3 1.19 11.18 -0.28
CA ARG A 3 1.72 9.85 -0.46
C ARG A 3 1.95 9.18 0.88
N ALA A 4 1.64 7.91 0.97
CA ALA A 4 1.84 7.12 2.17
C ALA A 4 2.68 5.92 1.84
N LEU A 5 3.82 5.78 2.50
CA LEU A 5 4.66 4.63 2.29
C LEU A 5 4.32 3.60 3.35
N ILE A 6 3.91 2.43 2.94
CA ILE A 6 3.54 1.37 3.85
C ILE A 6 4.53 0.24 3.73
N SER A 7 5.16 -0.11 4.83
CA SER A 7 6.07 -1.21 4.85
C SER A 7 5.87 -1.95 6.16
N VAL A 8 5.06 -2.99 6.15
CA VAL A 8 4.74 -3.74 7.35
C VAL A 8 4.90 -5.22 7.14
N SER A 9 5.28 -5.92 8.18
CA SER A 9 5.37 -7.35 8.11
C SER A 9 4.07 -8.00 8.53
N ASP A 10 3.27 -7.35 9.35
CA ASP A 10 2.01 -7.92 9.77
C ASP A 10 0.93 -7.38 8.86
N LYS A 11 0.20 -8.23 8.17
CA LYS A 11 -0.80 -7.82 7.24
C LYS A 11 -2.19 -7.71 7.83
N THR A 12 -2.32 -7.94 9.13
CA THR A 12 -3.62 -7.84 9.79
C THR A 12 -4.05 -6.39 9.78
N GLY A 13 -5.19 -6.09 9.25
CA GLY A 13 -5.71 -4.72 9.18
C GLY A 13 -5.04 -3.87 8.12
N LEU A 14 -4.06 -4.38 7.39
CA LEU A 14 -3.35 -3.61 6.41
C LEU A 14 -4.27 -3.13 5.29
N VAL A 15 -5.14 -3.99 4.81
CA VAL A 15 -5.99 -3.64 3.69
C VAL A 15 -6.98 -2.55 4.09
N GLU A 16 -7.55 -2.64 5.29
CA GLU A 16 -8.49 -1.62 5.73
C GLU A 16 -7.79 -0.29 5.93
N PHE A 17 -6.59 -0.31 6.46
CA PHE A 17 -5.83 0.91 6.65
C PHE A 17 -5.52 1.56 5.29
N ALA A 18 -5.10 0.75 4.34
CA ALA A 18 -4.78 1.26 3.02
C ALA A 18 -6.02 1.82 2.32
N LYS A 19 -7.17 1.16 2.46
CA LYS A 19 -8.38 1.65 1.86
C LYS A 19 -8.79 3.00 2.44
N THR A 20 -8.60 3.18 3.74
CA THR A 20 -8.89 4.45 4.38
C THR A 20 -8.00 5.54 3.82
N LEU A 21 -6.73 5.24 3.60
CA LEU A 21 -5.82 6.23 3.04
C LEU A 21 -6.23 6.62 1.62
N VAL A 22 -6.68 5.65 0.83
CA VAL A 22 -7.12 5.95 -0.53
C VAL A 22 -8.36 6.86 -0.47
N GLU A 23 -9.25 6.63 0.48
CA GLU A 23 -10.40 7.49 0.60
C GLU A 23 -10.03 8.90 1.00
N LEU A 24 -8.90 9.06 1.68
CA LEU A 24 -8.43 10.38 2.06
C LEU A 24 -7.52 10.98 0.99
N ASP A 25 -7.52 10.41 -0.21
CA ASP A 25 -6.79 10.94 -1.33
C ASP A 25 -5.28 10.78 -1.19
N TYR A 26 -4.86 9.71 -0.58
CA TYR A 26 -3.44 9.39 -0.48
C TYR A 26 -3.06 8.41 -1.60
N GLU A 27 -1.84 8.57 -2.09
CA GLU A 27 -1.29 7.60 -3.00
C GLU A 27 -0.52 6.60 -2.16
N ILE A 28 -0.80 5.31 -2.30
CA ILE A 28 -0.16 4.29 -1.50
C ILE A 28 1.09 3.80 -2.20
N LEU A 29 2.21 3.83 -1.50
CA LEU A 29 3.46 3.32 -2.01
C LEU A 29 3.88 2.16 -1.11
N SER A 30 4.32 1.09 -1.68
CA SER A 30 4.73 -0.06 -0.88
C SER A 30 5.72 -0.90 -1.65
N THR A 31 6.36 -1.86 -0.98
CA THR A 31 7.35 -2.69 -1.62
C THR A 31 7.00 -4.15 -1.48
N GLY A 32 7.48 -4.93 -2.42
CA GLY A 32 7.49 -6.39 -2.32
C GLY A 32 6.16 -7.01 -2.00
N GLY A 33 6.16 -7.86 -1.01
CA GLY A 33 4.97 -8.60 -0.64
C GLY A 33 3.83 -7.74 -0.13
N THR A 34 4.13 -6.63 0.51
CA THR A 34 3.09 -5.73 1.00
C THR A 34 2.34 -5.12 -0.19
N ALA A 35 3.07 -4.68 -1.21
CA ALA A 35 2.44 -4.12 -2.40
C ALA A 35 1.57 -5.16 -3.07
N ARG A 36 2.05 -6.39 -3.15
CA ARG A 36 1.30 -7.44 -3.78
C ARG A 36 0.02 -7.76 -3.00
N ALA A 37 0.11 -7.80 -1.66
CA ALA A 37 -1.05 -8.09 -0.84
C ALA A 37 -2.12 -7.01 -1.00
N LEU A 38 -1.71 -5.76 -1.09
CA LEU A 38 -2.66 -4.68 -1.29
C LEU A 38 -3.31 -4.76 -2.67
N ARG A 39 -2.51 -5.07 -3.69
CA ARG A 39 -3.03 -5.15 -5.03
C ARG A 39 -4.02 -6.32 -5.15
N ASP A 40 -3.73 -7.44 -4.51
CA ASP A 40 -4.62 -8.60 -4.54
C ASP A 40 -5.93 -8.26 -3.85
N ALA A 41 -5.94 -7.34 -2.92
CA ALA A 41 -7.15 -6.96 -2.23
C ALA A 41 -7.91 -5.85 -2.98
N GLY A 42 -7.42 -5.46 -4.14
CA GLY A 42 -8.10 -4.43 -4.92
C GLY A 42 -7.71 -3.00 -4.57
N VAL A 43 -6.64 -2.82 -3.82
CA VAL A 43 -6.20 -1.49 -3.45
C VAL A 43 -5.19 -1.00 -4.49
N ALA A 44 -5.36 0.20 -4.98
CA ALA A 44 -4.41 0.78 -5.92
C ALA A 44 -3.13 1.11 -5.15
N VAL A 45 -2.02 0.53 -5.56
CA VAL A 45 -0.76 0.75 -4.87
C VAL A 45 0.35 0.86 -5.91
N VAL A 46 1.32 1.72 -5.64
CA VAL A 46 2.46 1.87 -6.51
C VAL A 46 3.61 1.11 -5.86
N GLU A 47 4.18 0.18 -6.59
CA GLU A 47 5.28 -0.60 -6.05
C GLU A 47 6.57 0.17 -6.24
N VAL A 48 7.27 0.42 -5.13
CA VAL A 48 8.49 1.14 -5.16
C VAL A 48 9.63 0.21 -5.02
N SER A 49 9.68 -0.84 -5.68
CA SER A 49 10.68 -1.81 -5.55
C SER A 49 11.85 -1.15 -6.11
N ASP A 50 12.78 -0.80 -5.36
CA ASP A 50 13.81 -0.19 -5.76
C ASP A 50 14.71 -0.94 -6.43
N VAL A 51 14.99 -0.72 -7.51
CA VAL A 51 15.65 -1.52 -8.18
C VAL A 51 16.95 -1.29 -8.28
N THR A 52 17.55 -0.79 -7.72
CA THR A 52 18.91 -0.56 -7.87
C THR A 52 19.73 -1.56 -8.27
#